data_095dd0bc9afb79c0f1fc198cab95f838
#
_entry.id   095dd0bc9afb79c0f1fc198cab95f838
#
_cell.length_a   1.000
_cell.length_b   1.000
_cell.length_c   1.000
_cell.angle_alpha   90.00
_cell.angle_beta   90.00
_cell.angle_gamma   90.00
#
_symmetry.space_group_name_H-M   'P 1'
#
loop_
_entity.id
_entity.type
_entity.pdbx_description
1 polymer ?
#
loop_
_entity_poly.entity_id
_entity_poly.type
_entity_poly.pdbx_seq_one_letter_code
_entity_poly.pdbx_strand_id
1 'polypeptide(L)'
;VCLGDFDNDGDADVFLSRMTDGGRLYRNLGDFKFEDVTVELGMESPGLWGAGCTWVDVNGDGWLDLYLCAFDGHNRLFINQKGKGFVDKAKEMGLDFKGASLMMAFCDYDLDGDLDGYLLTNRIPPGEELHDVKFRLVRGPNGEPVIQPEIMQEYAGLIKSPQGYKQISSGQFDRLYRNDGGTFNEVGEEAGVREPEFGLSATWWDYDADGYPDLYVANDFYGADHLYRNMGNGTFRDVAPFAFPHTPWFSMGSDVADINNDGLLDYMASDMAGSNHYTEKMSMGNMTGQDSDSWFLNWPRPAQYMRNAVYLNTGTGRFNEVAFLTGLAATDWTWSIKFGDLDCDGREDVFISTGMSRDWFNSDLRNQEEAIIRSRGQAAGQAFWNDKKPLALKNWAFRNEGDLKFSNAGKDWGLNEESVSYGTAMGDLDGDGDLDLIVNNFGSAPDVYRNGLVTGGRLSLRLRGKRKNSWALGATVLMQTGHEPMIQMRTLTASRGFMSSNDNLLHFGLGEAKKVEKLIIDWPGGGRQILKGLEVGMRYTIDQPEASKLVKKENSRGTMFVRSTMLAGARAKEGYFNDFERQPLLPTKHSQMGPG
;
A
#
# COMPACT_ATOMS: atom_id res chain seq x y z
N VAL A 1 -4.41 8.15 9.53
CA VAL A 1 -4.73 9.54 9.16
C VAL A 1 -5.25 9.61 7.73
N CYS A 2 -6.24 10.44 7.47
CA CYS A 2 -6.72 10.72 6.12
C CYS A 2 -7.07 12.21 5.93
N LEU A 3 -6.82 12.70 4.71
CA LEU A 3 -7.13 14.06 4.28
C LEU A 3 -8.28 14.06 3.26
N GLY A 4 -9.17 15.06 3.34
CA GLY A 4 -10.25 15.23 2.38
C GLY A 4 -11.13 16.43 2.73
N ASP A 5 -11.61 17.12 1.73
CA ASP A 5 -12.49 18.29 1.80
C ASP A 5 -13.94 17.83 2.04
N PHE A 6 -14.30 17.61 3.33
CA PHE A 6 -15.62 17.03 3.66
C PHE A 6 -16.78 18.03 3.53
N ASP A 7 -16.53 19.33 3.63
CA ASP A 7 -17.57 20.36 3.54
C ASP A 7 -17.57 21.15 2.21
N ASN A 8 -16.69 20.72 1.28
CA ASN A 8 -16.57 21.28 -0.07
C ASN A 8 -16.22 22.77 -0.09
N ASP A 9 -15.45 23.24 0.90
CA ASP A 9 -14.99 24.63 0.97
C ASP A 9 -13.70 24.87 0.18
N GLY A 10 -13.00 23.81 -0.21
CA GLY A 10 -11.78 23.84 -1.02
C GLY A 10 -10.52 23.52 -0.24
N ASP A 11 -10.56 23.50 1.07
CA ASP A 11 -9.45 23.19 1.97
C ASP A 11 -9.54 21.72 2.43
N ALA A 12 -8.41 21.04 2.54
CA ALA A 12 -8.40 19.66 2.96
C ALA A 12 -8.49 19.55 4.49
N ASP A 13 -9.48 18.80 4.98
CA ASP A 13 -9.70 18.50 6.38
C ASP A 13 -8.96 17.25 6.83
N VAL A 14 -8.80 17.09 8.14
CA VAL A 14 -7.97 16.03 8.73
C VAL A 14 -8.80 15.11 9.62
N PHE A 15 -8.80 13.81 9.33
CA PHE A 15 -9.27 12.82 10.31
C PHE A 15 -8.10 12.01 10.85
N LEU A 16 -7.98 11.97 12.18
CA LEU A 16 -6.96 11.22 12.92
C LEU A 16 -7.62 10.05 13.65
N SER A 17 -7.36 8.81 13.23
CA SER A 17 -7.82 7.62 13.95
C SER A 17 -7.10 7.44 15.30
N ARG A 18 -7.81 6.91 16.29
CA ARG A 18 -7.33 6.74 17.67
C ARG A 18 -7.75 5.40 18.25
N MET A 19 -6.92 4.85 19.13
CA MET A 19 -7.14 3.52 19.72
C MET A 19 -8.26 3.46 20.77
N THR A 20 -8.78 4.59 21.25
CA THR A 20 -9.69 4.62 22.42
C THR A 20 -11.09 5.10 22.10
N ASP A 21 -11.28 5.87 21.05
CA ASP A 21 -12.52 6.56 20.75
C ASP A 21 -12.75 6.79 19.25
N GLY A 22 -12.23 5.87 18.42
CA GLY A 22 -12.37 5.89 16.97
C GLY A 22 -11.48 6.91 16.28
N GLY A 23 -11.62 8.17 16.62
CA GLY A 23 -10.82 9.25 16.04
C GLY A 23 -11.37 10.64 16.25
N ARG A 24 -10.74 11.61 15.61
CA ARG A 24 -11.12 13.04 15.63
C ARG A 24 -11.11 13.62 14.24
N LEU A 25 -12.14 14.40 13.94
CA LEU A 25 -12.25 15.19 12.73
C LEU A 25 -11.91 16.65 13.02
N TYR A 26 -10.95 17.15 12.29
CA TYR A 26 -10.50 18.54 12.35
C TYR A 26 -10.83 19.25 11.05
N ARG A 27 -11.69 20.27 11.13
CA ARG A 27 -11.95 21.19 10.03
C ARG A 27 -10.77 22.11 9.83
N ASN A 28 -10.30 22.24 8.62
CA ASN A 28 -9.29 23.22 8.23
C ASN A 28 -9.95 24.59 8.07
N LEU A 29 -9.41 25.59 8.74
CA LEU A 29 -9.89 26.99 8.67
C LEU A 29 -8.94 27.88 7.86
N GLY A 30 -8.04 27.26 7.11
CA GLY A 30 -6.94 27.93 6.42
C GLY A 30 -5.78 28.33 7.35
N ASP A 31 -4.64 28.71 6.78
CA ASP A 31 -3.44 29.14 7.52
C ASP A 31 -3.01 28.15 8.62
N PHE A 32 -3.14 26.82 8.41
CA PHE A 32 -2.84 25.77 9.41
C PHE A 32 -3.60 25.92 10.74
N LYS A 33 -4.82 26.41 10.69
CA LYS A 33 -5.72 26.46 11.84
C LYS A 33 -6.78 25.38 11.72
N PHE A 34 -6.88 24.55 12.72
CA PHE A 34 -7.79 23.41 12.75
C PHE A 34 -8.74 23.49 13.95
N GLU A 35 -10.00 23.13 13.72
CA GLU A 35 -11.05 23.06 14.73
C GLU A 35 -11.54 21.62 14.88
N ASP A 36 -11.55 21.08 16.10
CA ASP A 36 -12.14 19.75 16.37
C ASP A 36 -13.68 19.83 16.28
N VAL A 37 -14.24 19.27 15.23
CA VAL A 37 -15.68 19.25 14.94
C VAL A 37 -16.31 17.86 15.13
N THR A 38 -15.59 16.92 15.74
CA THR A 38 -16.01 15.51 15.90
C THR A 38 -17.37 15.38 16.56
N VAL A 39 -17.57 16.05 17.69
CA VAL A 39 -18.82 16.00 18.47
C VAL A 39 -19.94 16.72 17.73
N GLU A 40 -19.65 17.91 17.22
CA GLU A 40 -20.60 18.75 16.49
C GLU A 40 -21.20 18.01 15.30
N LEU A 41 -20.37 17.25 14.57
CA LEU A 41 -20.76 16.57 13.35
C LEU A 41 -21.22 15.11 13.57
N GLY A 42 -21.27 14.62 14.81
CA GLY A 42 -21.83 13.32 15.17
C GLY A 42 -20.92 12.12 14.82
N MET A 43 -19.60 12.29 14.87
CA MET A 43 -18.62 11.24 14.55
C MET A 43 -18.01 10.55 15.77
N GLU A 44 -18.53 10.80 16.96
CA GLU A 44 -18.04 10.15 18.18
C GLU A 44 -18.19 8.64 18.13
N SER A 45 -17.14 7.92 18.49
CA SER A 45 -17.10 6.46 18.53
C SER A 45 -16.46 5.96 19.81
N PRO A 46 -17.07 6.21 20.99
CA PRO A 46 -16.47 5.92 22.30
C PRO A 46 -16.19 4.41 22.44
N GLY A 47 -14.98 4.09 22.91
CA GLY A 47 -14.54 2.72 23.12
C GLY A 47 -14.15 1.97 21.83
N LEU A 48 -14.23 2.59 20.68
CA LEU A 48 -13.79 1.98 19.43
C LEU A 48 -12.27 2.14 19.27
N TRP A 49 -11.59 1.04 18.97
CA TRP A 49 -10.20 1.09 18.53
C TRP A 49 -10.17 1.35 17.02
N GLY A 50 -10.03 2.64 16.65
CA GLY A 50 -9.89 3.06 15.26
C GLY A 50 -8.53 2.69 14.68
N ALA A 51 -8.54 2.12 13.47
CA ALA A 51 -7.38 1.75 12.69
C ALA A 51 -7.24 2.66 11.45
N GLY A 52 -7.19 2.12 10.24
CA GLY A 52 -7.14 2.92 9.02
C GLY A 52 -8.44 3.68 8.75
N CYS A 53 -8.32 4.81 8.08
CA CYS A 53 -9.44 5.62 7.65
C CYS A 53 -9.29 6.07 6.20
N THR A 54 -10.41 6.25 5.50
CA THR A 54 -10.42 6.64 4.09
C THR A 54 -11.61 7.54 3.80
N TRP A 55 -11.35 8.68 3.18
CA TRP A 55 -12.38 9.53 2.60
C TRP A 55 -12.79 8.99 1.22
N VAL A 56 -14.08 8.86 1.00
CA VAL A 56 -14.65 8.31 -0.23
C VAL A 56 -16.10 8.77 -0.39
N ASP A 57 -16.55 9.05 -1.59
CA ASP A 57 -17.97 9.28 -1.89
C ASP A 57 -18.59 7.94 -2.32
N VAL A 58 -19.11 7.17 -1.36
CA VAL A 58 -19.63 5.81 -1.62
C VAL A 58 -21.02 5.81 -2.26
N ASN A 59 -21.74 6.93 -2.16
CA ASN A 59 -23.12 7.04 -2.65
C ASN A 59 -23.23 7.88 -3.94
N GLY A 60 -22.14 8.53 -4.36
CA GLY A 60 -22.05 9.32 -5.59
C GLY A 60 -22.79 10.65 -5.52
N ASP A 61 -22.95 11.24 -4.32
CA ASP A 61 -23.66 12.50 -4.15
C ASP A 61 -22.74 13.74 -4.20
N GLY A 62 -21.43 13.54 -4.35
CA GLY A 62 -20.40 14.59 -4.47
C GLY A 62 -19.86 15.07 -3.13
N TRP A 63 -20.23 14.43 -2.01
CA TRP A 63 -19.74 14.72 -0.67
C TRP A 63 -18.91 13.55 -0.16
N LEU A 64 -17.76 13.83 0.41
CA LEU A 64 -16.90 12.77 0.95
C LEU A 64 -17.51 12.17 2.22
N ASP A 65 -17.74 10.87 2.20
CA ASP A 65 -18.05 10.02 3.33
C ASP A 65 -16.77 9.52 3.97
N LEU A 66 -16.80 9.09 5.24
CA LEU A 66 -15.64 8.52 5.92
C LEU A 66 -15.87 7.05 6.25
N TYR A 67 -14.99 6.18 5.75
CA TYR A 67 -14.88 4.82 6.26
C TYR A 67 -13.79 4.73 7.33
N LEU A 68 -14.12 4.15 8.49
CA LEU A 68 -13.21 3.94 9.61
C LEU A 68 -13.14 2.44 9.93
N CYS A 69 -11.98 1.85 9.71
CA CYS A 69 -11.67 0.50 10.15
C CYS A 69 -11.54 0.44 11.67
N ALA A 70 -12.02 -0.66 12.26
CA ALA A 70 -11.91 -0.90 13.70
C ALA A 70 -11.17 -2.22 13.97
N PHE A 71 -10.27 -2.20 14.95
CA PHE A 71 -9.62 -3.39 15.46
C PHE A 71 -10.46 -3.97 16.62
N ASP A 72 -10.86 -5.25 16.50
CA ASP A 72 -11.77 -5.96 17.41
C ASP A 72 -13.10 -5.21 17.67
N GLY A 73 -13.54 -4.45 16.70
CA GLY A 73 -14.79 -3.67 16.73
C GLY A 73 -15.52 -3.73 15.40
N HIS A 74 -16.76 -3.20 15.37
CA HIS A 74 -17.46 -3.00 14.12
C HIS A 74 -16.93 -1.78 13.38
N ASN A 75 -16.60 -1.93 12.11
CA ASN A 75 -16.22 -0.82 11.24
C ASN A 75 -17.35 0.21 11.15
N ARG A 76 -17.01 1.45 10.83
CA ARG A 76 -17.95 2.56 10.67
C ARG A 76 -17.91 3.10 9.24
N LEU A 77 -19.08 3.49 8.76
CA LEU A 77 -19.22 4.26 7.52
C LEU A 77 -20.08 5.48 7.82
N PHE A 78 -19.44 6.60 7.95
CA PHE A 78 -20.08 7.88 8.24
C PHE A 78 -20.49 8.56 6.94
N ILE A 79 -21.77 8.50 6.60
CA ILE A 79 -22.35 9.16 5.41
C ILE A 79 -22.54 10.64 5.70
N ASN A 80 -21.94 11.46 4.86
CA ASN A 80 -21.96 12.91 4.94
C ASN A 80 -23.35 13.49 4.62
N GLN A 81 -23.84 14.35 5.47
CA GLN A 81 -25.12 15.04 5.31
C GLN A 81 -24.91 16.44 4.70
N LYS A 82 -24.10 16.50 3.61
CA LYS A 82 -23.80 17.74 2.88
C LYS A 82 -23.09 18.79 3.75
N GLY A 83 -22.04 18.35 4.43
CA GLY A 83 -21.22 19.19 5.31
C GLY A 83 -21.86 19.54 6.66
N LYS A 84 -23.08 19.05 6.95
CA LYS A 84 -23.85 19.43 8.16
C LYS A 84 -23.76 18.41 9.30
N GLY A 85 -23.07 17.30 9.08
CA GLY A 85 -22.91 16.20 10.02
C GLY A 85 -22.80 14.87 9.31
N PHE A 86 -22.65 13.81 10.09
CA PHE A 86 -22.48 12.45 9.58
C PHE A 86 -23.46 11.47 10.25
N VAL A 87 -23.82 10.43 9.52
CA VAL A 87 -24.66 9.32 10.02
C VAL A 87 -23.98 8.00 9.72
N ASP A 88 -23.73 7.18 10.74
CA ASP A 88 -23.16 5.85 10.55
C ASP A 88 -24.17 4.93 9.84
N LYS A 89 -23.81 4.44 8.67
CA LYS A 89 -24.58 3.54 7.80
C LYS A 89 -23.87 2.22 7.52
N ALA A 90 -22.75 1.92 8.18
CA ALA A 90 -21.98 0.72 7.93
C ALA A 90 -22.82 -0.55 7.92
N LYS A 91 -23.66 -0.74 8.94
CA LYS A 91 -24.53 -1.92 9.06
C LYS A 91 -25.61 -1.97 7.97
N GLU A 92 -26.20 -0.82 7.65
CA GLU A 92 -27.27 -0.73 6.65
C GLU A 92 -26.75 -1.03 5.26
N MET A 93 -25.51 -0.65 4.97
CA MET A 93 -24.85 -0.85 3.68
C MET A 93 -24.02 -2.15 3.59
N GLY A 94 -23.91 -2.94 4.68
CA GLY A 94 -23.20 -4.23 4.68
C GLY A 94 -21.69 -4.12 4.90
N LEU A 95 -21.21 -3.01 5.45
CA LEU A 95 -19.78 -2.75 5.69
C LEU A 95 -19.38 -2.73 7.17
N ASP A 96 -20.23 -3.20 8.08
CA ASP A 96 -20.00 -3.20 9.53
C ASP A 96 -19.22 -4.42 10.04
N PHE A 97 -18.32 -4.97 9.24
CA PHE A 97 -17.52 -6.13 9.64
C PHE A 97 -16.89 -5.90 11.01
N LYS A 98 -16.95 -6.92 11.87
CA LYS A 98 -16.26 -6.96 13.15
C LYS A 98 -15.06 -7.89 13.06
N GLY A 99 -13.86 -7.35 13.26
CA GLY A 99 -12.62 -8.12 13.20
C GLY A 99 -11.39 -7.26 13.32
N ALA A 100 -10.26 -7.78 12.82
CA ALA A 100 -8.98 -7.08 12.80
C ALA A 100 -8.84 -6.21 11.54
N SER A 101 -9.77 -5.32 11.30
CA SER A 101 -9.75 -4.45 10.12
C SER A 101 -8.63 -3.41 10.22
N LEU A 102 -7.78 -3.30 9.20
CA LEU A 102 -6.70 -2.32 9.18
C LEU A 102 -6.90 -1.22 8.14
N MET A 103 -7.34 -1.55 6.95
CA MET A 103 -7.45 -0.60 5.84
C MET A 103 -8.60 -1.00 4.92
N MET A 104 -9.31 -0.02 4.38
CA MET A 104 -10.28 -0.20 3.30
C MET A 104 -9.76 0.55 2.07
N ALA A 105 -9.50 -0.17 1.00
CA ALA A 105 -9.07 0.41 -0.27
C ALA A 105 -10.25 0.40 -1.25
N PHE A 106 -10.76 1.58 -1.60
CA PHE A 106 -11.88 1.73 -2.53
C PHE A 106 -11.41 1.87 -3.98
N CYS A 107 -12.14 1.23 -4.89
CA CYS A 107 -11.93 1.29 -6.33
C CYS A 107 -13.16 0.82 -7.08
N ASP A 108 -13.42 1.31 -8.27
CA ASP A 108 -14.40 0.76 -9.23
C ASP A 108 -13.69 -0.37 -10.02
N TYR A 109 -13.61 -1.59 -9.41
CA TYR A 109 -12.79 -2.66 -9.98
C TYR A 109 -13.46 -3.37 -11.17
N ASP A 110 -14.80 -3.38 -11.24
CA ASP A 110 -15.55 -4.01 -12.32
C ASP A 110 -16.03 -3.02 -13.40
N LEU A 111 -15.73 -1.73 -13.19
CA LEU A 111 -15.99 -0.61 -14.11
C LEU A 111 -17.47 -0.35 -14.36
N ASP A 112 -18.32 -0.67 -13.39
CA ASP A 112 -19.75 -0.41 -13.47
C ASP A 112 -20.11 1.05 -13.07
N GLY A 113 -19.17 1.76 -12.45
CA GLY A 113 -19.25 3.16 -12.06
C GLY A 113 -19.61 3.39 -10.60
N ASP A 114 -19.79 2.34 -9.81
CA ASP A 114 -19.91 2.38 -8.36
C ASP A 114 -18.54 2.09 -7.72
N LEU A 115 -18.28 2.59 -6.51
CA LEU A 115 -17.03 2.28 -5.81
C LEU A 115 -17.19 1.04 -4.96
N ASP A 116 -16.33 0.07 -5.18
CA ASP A 116 -16.19 -1.16 -4.44
C ASP A 116 -15.13 -1.03 -3.35
N GLY A 117 -15.01 -2.01 -2.45
CA GLY A 117 -14.06 -1.93 -1.35
C GLY A 117 -13.30 -3.22 -1.09
N TYR A 118 -11.97 -3.15 -0.98
CA TYR A 118 -11.15 -4.24 -0.46
C TYR A 118 -10.78 -3.95 0.99
N LEU A 119 -11.33 -4.75 1.91
CA LEU A 119 -11.06 -4.67 3.34
C LEU A 119 -9.89 -5.57 3.68
N LEU A 120 -8.79 -4.95 4.02
CA LEU A 120 -7.59 -5.60 4.51
C LEU A 120 -7.74 -5.92 5.99
N THR A 121 -7.44 -7.14 6.36
CA THR A 121 -7.53 -7.63 7.73
C THR A 121 -6.18 -8.14 8.24
N ASN A 122 -6.08 -8.27 9.54
CA ASN A 122 -4.93 -8.85 10.22
C ASN A 122 -5.42 -9.94 11.18
N ARG A 123 -4.79 -10.14 12.30
CA ARG A 123 -5.21 -11.13 13.30
C ARG A 123 -5.72 -10.50 14.58
N ILE A 124 -6.73 -11.12 15.18
CA ILE A 124 -7.06 -10.93 16.59
C ILE A 124 -6.32 -12.02 17.38
N PRO A 125 -5.61 -11.69 18.49
CA PRO A 125 -5.04 -12.69 19.36
C PRO A 125 -6.14 -13.64 19.86
N PRO A 126 -5.91 -14.98 19.89
CA PRO A 126 -6.89 -15.90 20.41
C PRO A 126 -7.23 -15.58 21.87
N GLY A 127 -8.51 -15.63 22.21
CA GLY A 127 -8.97 -15.49 23.59
C GLY A 127 -8.44 -16.61 24.50
N GLU A 128 -8.54 -16.44 25.82
CA GLU A 128 -8.05 -17.43 26.80
C GLU A 128 -8.64 -18.83 26.56
N GLU A 129 -9.85 -18.92 26.04
CA GLU A 129 -10.53 -20.18 25.71
C GLU A 129 -9.83 -21.00 24.61
N LEU A 130 -9.01 -20.37 23.78
CA LEU A 130 -8.30 -21.04 22.67
C LEU A 130 -6.83 -21.33 22.95
N HIS A 131 -6.28 -20.89 24.08
CA HIS A 131 -4.87 -21.15 24.45
C HIS A 131 -4.53 -22.65 24.55
N ASP A 132 -5.49 -23.49 24.89
CA ASP A 132 -5.32 -24.95 25.01
C ASP A 132 -5.86 -25.74 23.81
N VAL A 133 -6.39 -25.07 22.78
CA VAL A 133 -6.93 -25.75 21.60
C VAL A 133 -5.79 -26.30 20.75
N LYS A 134 -5.70 -27.61 20.67
CA LYS A 134 -4.80 -28.28 19.74
C LYS A 134 -5.43 -28.29 18.36
N PHE A 135 -4.83 -27.54 17.44
CA PHE A 135 -5.21 -27.57 16.04
C PHE A 135 -5.11 -28.99 15.48
N ARG A 136 -6.19 -29.47 14.87
CA ARG A 136 -6.23 -30.81 14.27
C ARG A 136 -6.32 -30.71 12.76
N LEU A 137 -5.50 -31.50 12.08
CA LEU A 137 -5.63 -31.70 10.66
C LEU A 137 -6.78 -32.68 10.39
N VAL A 138 -7.70 -32.28 9.55
CA VAL A 138 -8.78 -33.13 9.02
C VAL A 138 -8.58 -33.32 7.52
N ARG A 139 -9.30 -34.26 6.91
CA ARG A 139 -9.27 -34.43 5.45
C ARG A 139 -10.26 -33.48 4.81
N GLY A 140 -9.76 -32.64 3.92
CA GLY A 140 -10.57 -31.79 3.05
C GLY A 140 -11.33 -32.58 1.98
N PRO A 141 -12.18 -31.89 1.20
CA PRO A 141 -13.03 -32.52 0.18
C PRO A 141 -12.27 -33.35 -0.86
N ASN A 142 -11.05 -32.93 -1.20
CA ASN A 142 -10.20 -33.62 -2.19
C ASN A 142 -9.17 -34.56 -1.54
N GLY A 143 -9.30 -34.80 -0.21
CA GLY A 143 -8.41 -35.68 0.55
C GLY A 143 -7.11 -35.00 1.04
N GLU A 144 -6.89 -33.73 0.76
CA GLU A 144 -5.80 -32.92 1.30
C GLU A 144 -5.99 -32.68 2.80
N PRO A 145 -4.88 -32.50 3.56
CA PRO A 145 -5.00 -32.07 4.94
C PRO A 145 -5.45 -30.62 5.01
N VAL A 146 -6.43 -30.36 5.85
CA VAL A 146 -6.91 -29.01 6.20
C VAL A 146 -7.02 -28.88 7.72
N ILE A 147 -6.90 -27.68 8.25
CA ILE A 147 -7.18 -27.42 9.67
C ILE A 147 -8.70 -27.45 9.88
N GLN A 148 -9.15 -27.78 11.09
CA GLN A 148 -10.59 -27.75 11.43
C GLN A 148 -11.22 -26.44 11.00
N PRO A 149 -12.33 -26.46 10.21
CA PRO A 149 -12.92 -25.25 9.64
C PRO A 149 -13.27 -24.16 10.66
N GLU A 150 -13.69 -24.56 11.88
CA GLU A 150 -14.09 -23.62 12.93
C GLU A 150 -12.94 -22.78 13.47
N ILE A 151 -11.69 -23.23 13.25
CA ILE A 151 -10.47 -22.58 13.75
C ILE A 151 -9.64 -22.00 12.60
N MET A 152 -9.83 -22.55 11.39
CA MET A 152 -9.03 -22.24 10.21
C MET A 152 -9.10 -20.75 9.80
N GLN A 153 -10.24 -20.12 10.06
CA GLN A 153 -10.54 -18.79 9.52
C GLN A 153 -10.01 -17.63 10.37
N GLU A 154 -9.51 -17.90 11.59
CA GLU A 154 -9.18 -16.82 12.52
C GLU A 154 -7.81 -16.94 13.17
N TYR A 155 -7.20 -18.15 13.22
CA TYR A 155 -6.00 -18.36 14.06
C TYR A 155 -4.88 -19.20 13.42
N ALA A 156 -5.16 -20.03 12.45
CA ALA A 156 -4.16 -20.89 11.85
C ALA A 156 -4.43 -21.23 10.39
N GLY A 157 -3.39 -21.29 9.58
CA GLY A 157 -3.40 -21.69 8.19
C GLY A 157 -2.49 -22.89 7.92
N LEU A 158 -2.59 -23.44 6.70
CA LEU A 158 -1.71 -24.50 6.20
C LEU A 158 -1.04 -24.03 4.93
N ILE A 159 0.29 -24.05 4.93
CA ILE A 159 1.08 -23.83 3.72
C ILE A 159 1.62 -25.17 3.23
N LYS A 160 1.44 -25.44 1.93
CA LYS A 160 2.05 -26.57 1.26
C LYS A 160 3.50 -26.23 0.92
N SER A 161 4.46 -26.95 1.46
CA SER A 161 5.88 -26.83 1.19
C SER A 161 6.40 -28.05 0.42
N PRO A 162 7.63 -28.02 -0.13
CA PRO A 162 8.25 -29.21 -0.74
C PRO A 162 8.39 -30.39 0.23
N GLN A 163 8.43 -30.12 1.55
CA GLN A 163 8.52 -31.14 2.61
C GLN A 163 7.15 -31.61 3.12
N GLY A 164 6.05 -31.09 2.59
CA GLY A 164 4.70 -31.40 3.03
C GLY A 164 3.93 -30.15 3.47
N TYR A 165 2.95 -30.33 4.35
CA TYR A 165 2.14 -29.23 4.88
C TYR A 165 2.72 -28.73 6.19
N LYS A 166 2.83 -27.42 6.34
CA LYS A 166 3.24 -26.76 7.57
C LYS A 166 2.10 -25.86 8.06
N GLN A 167 1.77 -26.01 9.34
CA GLN A 167 0.83 -25.12 10.01
C GLN A 167 1.54 -23.81 10.33
N ILE A 168 0.85 -22.70 10.07
CA ILE A 168 1.28 -21.33 10.38
C ILE A 168 0.19 -20.62 11.17
N SER A 169 0.56 -19.52 11.85
CA SER A 169 -0.44 -18.54 12.30
C SER A 169 -1.09 -17.90 11.07
N SER A 170 -2.38 -17.65 11.13
CA SER A 170 -3.09 -16.92 10.07
C SER A 170 -3.75 -15.65 10.64
N GLY A 171 -4.02 -14.71 9.75
CA GLY A 171 -4.94 -13.60 9.96
C GLY A 171 -6.38 -14.02 9.72
N GLN A 172 -7.26 -13.05 9.81
CA GLN A 172 -8.61 -13.19 9.27
C GLN A 172 -8.55 -13.07 7.75
N PHE A 173 -9.55 -13.61 7.05
CA PHE A 173 -9.60 -13.48 5.60
C PHE A 173 -9.89 -12.05 5.20
N ASP A 174 -9.12 -11.52 4.26
CA ASP A 174 -9.42 -10.29 3.57
C ASP A 174 -10.75 -10.40 2.81
N ARG A 175 -11.39 -9.26 2.52
CA ARG A 175 -12.72 -9.20 1.94
C ARG A 175 -12.80 -8.24 0.77
N LEU A 176 -13.32 -8.70 -0.34
CA LEU A 176 -13.72 -7.83 -1.44
C LEU A 176 -15.23 -7.61 -1.36
N TYR A 177 -15.65 -6.38 -1.26
CA TYR A 177 -17.04 -5.96 -1.26
C TYR A 177 -17.39 -5.31 -2.58
N ARG A 178 -18.30 -5.93 -3.32
CA ARG A 178 -18.89 -5.31 -4.52
C ARG A 178 -20.08 -4.45 -4.11
N ASN A 179 -20.15 -3.24 -4.65
CA ASN A 179 -21.23 -2.30 -4.42
C ASN A 179 -22.34 -2.50 -5.47
N ASP A 180 -23.44 -3.10 -5.07
CA ASP A 180 -24.61 -3.27 -5.93
C ASP A 180 -25.62 -2.12 -5.67
N GLY A 181 -25.28 -0.90 -6.05
CA GLY A 181 -26.16 0.28 -5.96
C GLY A 181 -26.37 0.84 -4.55
N GLY A 182 -25.38 0.74 -3.66
CA GLY A 182 -25.38 1.22 -2.27
C GLY A 182 -25.55 0.10 -1.24
N THR A 183 -25.53 -1.16 -1.67
CA THR A 183 -25.44 -2.33 -0.80
C THR A 183 -24.18 -3.10 -1.16
N PHE A 184 -23.31 -3.30 -0.18
CA PHE A 184 -22.04 -3.99 -0.38
C PHE A 184 -22.19 -5.47 -0.08
N ASN A 185 -21.81 -6.31 -1.04
CA ASN A 185 -21.84 -7.76 -0.95
C ASN A 185 -20.42 -8.31 -0.96
N GLU A 186 -20.08 -9.17 0.01
CA GLU A 186 -18.76 -9.80 0.07
C GLU A 186 -18.62 -10.86 -1.03
N VAL A 187 -17.64 -10.68 -1.93
CA VAL A 187 -17.41 -11.51 -3.11
C VAL A 187 -15.97 -12.03 -3.21
N GLY A 188 -15.14 -11.85 -2.18
CA GLY A 188 -13.70 -12.14 -2.22
C GLY A 188 -13.36 -13.59 -2.54
N GLU A 189 -14.16 -14.56 -2.08
CA GLU A 189 -13.97 -15.98 -2.40
C GLU A 189 -14.25 -16.26 -3.89
N GLU A 190 -15.35 -15.71 -4.42
CA GLU A 190 -15.70 -15.86 -5.84
C GLU A 190 -14.72 -15.13 -6.74
N ALA A 191 -14.25 -13.98 -6.30
CA ALA A 191 -13.26 -13.18 -7.01
C ALA A 191 -11.84 -13.76 -6.96
N GLY A 192 -11.55 -14.66 -6.00
CA GLY A 192 -10.23 -15.28 -5.84
C GLY A 192 -9.19 -14.39 -5.18
N VAL A 193 -9.62 -13.51 -4.25
CA VAL A 193 -8.75 -12.57 -3.50
C VAL A 193 -8.93 -12.69 -1.99
N ARG A 194 -9.30 -13.87 -1.51
CA ARG A 194 -9.59 -14.13 -0.10
C ARG A 194 -8.50 -14.98 0.53
N GLU A 195 -7.47 -14.33 1.08
CA GLU A 195 -6.33 -15.00 1.70
C GLU A 195 -6.24 -14.64 3.20
N PRO A 196 -5.76 -15.56 4.06
CA PRO A 196 -5.69 -15.38 5.51
C PRO A 196 -4.31 -14.94 5.99
N GLU A 197 -3.60 -14.12 5.25
CA GLU A 197 -2.31 -13.59 5.62
C GLU A 197 -2.44 -12.41 6.60
N PHE A 198 -1.31 -11.83 6.99
CA PHE A 198 -1.25 -10.65 7.85
C PHE A 198 -1.14 -9.39 7.01
N GLY A 199 -2.23 -9.02 6.34
CA GLY A 199 -2.25 -7.85 5.49
C GLY A 199 -1.98 -6.55 6.26
N LEU A 200 -1.13 -5.67 5.71
CA LEU A 200 -0.80 -4.35 6.29
C LEU A 200 -1.04 -3.18 5.33
N SER A 201 -1.04 -3.42 4.02
CA SER A 201 -1.33 -2.39 3.01
C SER A 201 -2.00 -3.00 1.79
N ALA A 202 -2.92 -2.25 1.18
CA ALA A 202 -3.58 -2.62 -0.07
C ALA A 202 -3.64 -1.40 -1.00
N THR A 203 -3.20 -1.58 -2.25
CA THR A 203 -3.10 -0.50 -3.23
C THR A 203 -3.68 -0.93 -4.56
N TRP A 204 -4.59 -0.11 -5.10
CA TRP A 204 -5.20 -0.30 -6.41
C TRP A 204 -4.49 0.55 -7.48
N TRP A 205 -4.14 -0.06 -8.61
CA TRP A 205 -3.72 0.65 -9.83
C TRP A 205 -3.76 -0.30 -11.04
N ASP A 206 -3.79 0.24 -12.25
CA ASP A 206 -3.72 -0.51 -13.51
C ASP A 206 -2.23 -0.69 -13.87
N TYR A 207 -1.59 -1.80 -13.37
CA TYR A 207 -0.14 -1.99 -13.50
C TYR A 207 0.32 -2.37 -14.91
N ASP A 208 -0.53 -3.04 -15.70
CA ASP A 208 -0.21 -3.48 -17.06
C ASP A 208 -0.89 -2.63 -18.15
N ALA A 209 -1.58 -1.57 -17.74
CA ALA A 209 -2.26 -0.59 -18.58
C ALA A 209 -3.35 -1.21 -19.48
N ASP A 210 -3.99 -2.29 -19.02
CA ASP A 210 -5.08 -2.94 -19.75
C ASP A 210 -6.45 -2.25 -19.54
N GLY A 211 -6.54 -1.34 -18.59
CA GLY A 211 -7.70 -0.51 -18.29
C GLY A 211 -8.55 -1.02 -17.12
N TYR A 212 -8.18 -2.13 -16.50
CA TYR A 212 -8.81 -2.65 -15.31
C TYR A 212 -7.90 -2.42 -14.09
N PRO A 213 -8.44 -1.92 -12.97
CA PRO A 213 -7.65 -1.79 -11.74
C PRO A 213 -7.22 -3.16 -11.20
N ASP A 214 -5.93 -3.28 -10.90
CA ASP A 214 -5.32 -4.43 -10.26
C ASP A 214 -5.07 -4.12 -8.78
N LEU A 215 -4.85 -5.15 -7.96
CA LEU A 215 -4.69 -5.00 -6.53
C LEU A 215 -3.38 -5.60 -6.05
N TYR A 216 -2.56 -4.80 -5.37
CA TYR A 216 -1.44 -5.31 -4.57
C TYR A 216 -1.83 -5.38 -3.10
N VAL A 217 -1.46 -6.49 -2.45
CA VAL A 217 -1.62 -6.71 -1.01
C VAL A 217 -0.26 -7.01 -0.40
N ALA A 218 0.14 -6.16 0.54
CA ALA A 218 1.38 -6.31 1.31
C ALA A 218 1.11 -7.13 2.56
N ASN A 219 1.87 -8.21 2.76
CA ASN A 219 1.68 -9.16 3.85
C ASN A 219 2.89 -9.21 4.78
N ASP A 220 2.62 -9.21 6.09
CA ASP A 220 3.62 -9.31 7.14
C ASP A 220 3.97 -10.78 7.42
N PHE A 221 5.24 -11.12 7.46
CA PHE A 221 5.83 -12.35 7.99
C PHE A 221 5.49 -13.66 7.25
N TYR A 222 4.28 -14.18 7.35
CA TYR A 222 3.89 -15.42 6.68
C TYR A 222 3.03 -15.13 5.45
N GLY A 223 3.40 -15.69 4.32
CA GLY A 223 2.80 -15.39 3.04
C GLY A 223 3.58 -14.31 2.30
N ALA A 224 3.74 -14.47 1.00
CA ALA A 224 4.31 -13.43 0.16
C ALA A 224 3.25 -12.39 -0.15
N ASP A 225 3.68 -11.20 -0.59
CA ASP A 225 2.76 -10.22 -1.12
C ASP A 225 2.08 -10.74 -2.38
N HIS A 226 0.86 -10.30 -2.62
CA HIS A 226 0.08 -10.65 -3.80
C HIS A 226 -0.01 -9.48 -4.78
N LEU A 227 0.03 -9.78 -6.08
CA LEU A 227 -0.40 -8.89 -7.14
C LEU A 227 -1.56 -9.57 -7.87
N TYR A 228 -2.77 -9.20 -7.51
CA TYR A 228 -3.98 -9.70 -8.09
C TYR A 228 -4.30 -8.95 -9.38
N ARG A 229 -4.00 -9.57 -10.52
CA ARG A 229 -4.38 -9.05 -11.82
C ARG A 229 -5.87 -9.21 -12.03
N ASN A 230 -6.56 -8.13 -12.36
CA ASN A 230 -7.96 -8.13 -12.72
C ASN A 230 -8.16 -8.78 -14.10
N MET A 231 -9.06 -9.75 -14.19
CA MET A 231 -9.33 -10.46 -15.44
C MET A 231 -10.46 -9.84 -16.27
N GLY A 232 -11.03 -8.69 -15.81
CA GLY A 232 -12.11 -7.98 -16.48
C GLY A 232 -13.46 -8.72 -16.49
N ASN A 233 -13.61 -9.72 -15.64
CA ASN A 233 -14.82 -10.54 -15.52
C ASN A 233 -15.28 -10.73 -14.07
N GLY A 234 -14.82 -9.86 -13.16
CA GLY A 234 -15.09 -9.92 -11.72
C GLY A 234 -14.20 -10.90 -10.95
N THR A 235 -13.23 -11.54 -11.61
CA THR A 235 -12.26 -12.42 -10.95
C THR A 235 -10.83 -11.90 -11.10
N PHE A 236 -9.97 -12.33 -10.19
CA PHE A 236 -8.56 -11.94 -10.15
C PHE A 236 -7.65 -13.18 -10.25
N ARG A 237 -6.42 -12.93 -10.64
CA ARG A 237 -5.38 -13.95 -10.66
C ARG A 237 -4.13 -13.39 -10.01
N ASP A 238 -3.61 -14.08 -8.99
CA ASP A 238 -2.30 -13.73 -8.43
C ASP A 238 -1.19 -13.97 -9.45
N VAL A 239 -0.50 -12.88 -9.80
CA VAL A 239 0.62 -12.86 -10.75
C VAL A 239 1.94 -12.48 -10.08
N ALA A 240 1.98 -12.21 -8.78
CA ALA A 240 3.19 -11.86 -8.05
C ALA A 240 4.35 -12.84 -8.30
N PRO A 241 4.14 -14.18 -8.35
CA PRO A 241 5.21 -15.14 -8.63
C PRO A 241 5.88 -15.00 -10.02
N PHE A 242 5.23 -14.28 -10.93
CA PHE A 242 5.71 -14.05 -12.30
C PHE A 242 6.11 -12.60 -12.54
N ALA A 243 5.47 -11.67 -11.84
CA ALA A 243 5.68 -10.24 -11.98
C ALA A 243 6.91 -9.76 -11.20
N PHE A 244 7.13 -10.28 -10.00
CA PHE A 244 8.21 -9.85 -9.11
C PHE A 244 9.31 -10.91 -8.97
N PRO A 245 10.58 -10.49 -8.87
CA PRO A 245 11.70 -11.40 -8.59
C PRO A 245 11.67 -11.91 -7.13
N HIS A 246 11.19 -11.11 -6.21
CA HIS A 246 10.97 -11.39 -4.78
C HIS A 246 10.05 -10.34 -4.19
N THR A 247 9.57 -10.56 -2.96
CA THR A 247 8.82 -9.58 -2.15
C THR A 247 9.54 -9.30 -0.83
N PRO A 248 9.20 -8.23 -0.11
CA PRO A 248 9.63 -8.04 1.27
C PRO A 248 9.21 -9.23 2.14
N TRP A 249 9.83 -9.39 3.29
CA TRP A 249 9.45 -10.43 4.23
C TRP A 249 8.40 -9.94 5.23
N PHE A 250 8.60 -8.73 5.75
CA PHE A 250 7.66 -8.05 6.65
C PHE A 250 7.10 -6.84 5.92
N SER A 251 6.30 -7.13 4.90
CA SER A 251 5.76 -6.07 4.05
C SER A 251 4.77 -5.24 4.83
N MET A 252 4.96 -3.91 4.85
CA MET A 252 4.15 -2.99 5.63
C MET A 252 3.41 -1.99 4.73
N GLY A 253 3.79 -0.73 4.75
CA GLY A 253 3.20 0.26 3.87
C GLY A 253 3.68 0.15 2.44
N SER A 254 2.85 0.57 1.51
CA SER A 254 3.15 0.55 0.09
C SER A 254 2.59 1.75 -0.64
N ASP A 255 3.21 2.12 -1.75
CA ASP A 255 2.75 3.23 -2.57
C ASP A 255 3.17 3.09 -4.03
N VAL A 256 2.50 3.81 -4.93
CA VAL A 256 2.74 3.81 -6.36
C VAL A 256 3.15 5.20 -6.86
N ALA A 257 4.14 5.26 -7.75
CA ALA A 257 4.59 6.49 -8.40
C ALA A 257 5.33 6.19 -9.71
N ASP A 258 5.45 7.16 -10.59
CA ASP A 258 6.34 7.13 -11.75
C ASP A 258 7.70 7.70 -11.31
N ILE A 259 8.57 6.85 -10.71
CA ILE A 259 9.79 7.30 -10.03
C ILE A 259 10.92 7.69 -11.00
N ASN A 260 10.83 7.28 -12.26
CA ASN A 260 11.83 7.56 -13.29
C ASN A 260 11.30 8.43 -14.43
N ASN A 261 10.05 8.90 -14.33
CA ASN A 261 9.38 9.74 -15.31
C ASN A 261 9.32 9.12 -16.72
N ASP A 262 9.11 7.78 -16.82
CA ASP A 262 8.98 7.08 -18.09
C ASP A 262 7.50 6.91 -18.55
N GLY A 263 6.55 7.34 -17.71
CA GLY A 263 5.12 7.23 -17.96
C GLY A 263 4.55 5.84 -17.64
N LEU A 264 5.23 5.08 -16.79
CA LEU A 264 4.72 3.86 -16.17
C LEU A 264 4.69 4.05 -14.66
N LEU A 265 3.71 3.46 -14.02
CA LEU A 265 3.66 3.48 -12.56
C LEU A 265 4.51 2.35 -12.00
N ASP A 266 5.46 2.73 -11.16
CA ASP A 266 6.32 1.88 -10.36
C ASP A 266 5.71 1.67 -8.98
N TYR A 267 6.29 0.79 -8.18
CA TYR A 267 5.74 0.43 -6.89
C TYR A 267 6.83 0.25 -5.83
N MET A 268 6.55 0.67 -4.60
CA MET A 268 7.41 0.41 -3.46
C MET A 268 6.62 -0.23 -2.32
N ALA A 269 7.18 -1.28 -1.72
CA ALA A 269 6.72 -1.88 -0.48
C ALA A 269 7.84 -1.81 0.57
N SER A 270 7.49 -1.44 1.80
CA SER A 270 8.44 -1.31 2.90
C SER A 270 8.63 -2.59 3.69
N ASP A 271 9.75 -2.67 4.41
CA ASP A 271 10.14 -3.73 5.32
C ASP A 271 10.97 -3.13 6.48
N MET A 272 11.49 -3.96 7.36
CA MET A 272 12.18 -3.58 8.60
C MET A 272 13.71 -3.69 8.52
N ALA A 273 14.32 -3.63 7.35
CA ALA A 273 15.78 -3.75 7.22
C ALA A 273 16.51 -2.60 7.92
N GLY A 274 17.48 -2.94 8.77
CA GLY A 274 18.30 -1.97 9.50
C GLY A 274 19.11 -1.08 8.56
N SER A 275 19.03 0.23 8.76
CA SER A 275 19.70 1.24 7.92
C SER A 275 21.21 1.30 8.11
N ASN A 276 21.75 0.68 9.16
CA ASN A 276 23.17 0.64 9.47
C ASN A 276 23.56 -0.71 10.09
N HIS A 277 24.87 -0.96 10.15
CA HIS A 277 25.40 -2.22 10.64
C HIS A 277 24.94 -2.59 12.07
N TYR A 278 24.79 -1.61 12.96
CA TYR A 278 24.32 -1.87 14.32
C TYR A 278 22.87 -2.32 14.33
N THR A 279 21.97 -1.57 13.69
CA THR A 279 20.54 -1.91 13.62
C THR A 279 20.32 -3.22 12.86
N GLU A 280 21.07 -3.47 11.79
CA GLU A 280 21.05 -4.74 11.06
C GLU A 280 21.41 -5.95 11.95
N LYS A 281 22.38 -5.80 12.84
CA LYS A 281 22.81 -6.90 13.73
C LYS A 281 21.97 -7.04 15.01
N MET A 282 21.41 -5.94 15.49
CA MET A 282 20.60 -5.94 16.71
C MET A 282 19.15 -6.31 16.45
N SER A 283 18.59 -5.90 15.31
CA SER A 283 17.25 -6.28 14.89
C SER A 283 17.26 -7.70 14.32
N MET A 284 16.45 -8.56 14.91
CA MET A 284 16.16 -9.90 14.40
C MET A 284 17.37 -10.80 14.12
N GLY A 285 18.47 -10.60 14.84
CA GLY A 285 19.68 -11.43 14.69
C GLY A 285 19.44 -12.94 14.80
N ASN A 286 18.40 -13.36 15.52
CA ASN A 286 18.00 -14.76 15.63
C ASN A 286 17.13 -15.26 14.47
N MET A 287 16.57 -14.37 13.65
CA MET A 287 15.68 -14.73 12.54
C MET A 287 16.44 -14.95 11.22
N THR A 288 17.66 -14.42 11.12
CA THR A 288 18.57 -14.66 9.99
C THR A 288 19.42 -15.92 10.18
N GLY A 289 19.26 -16.62 11.30
CA GLY A 289 20.01 -17.85 11.66
C GLY A 289 19.63 -19.06 10.83
N GLN A 290 20.54 -20.03 10.77
CA GLN A 290 20.43 -21.29 10.02
C GLN A 290 19.42 -22.28 10.61
N ASP A 291 18.47 -21.85 11.43
CA ASP A 291 17.51 -22.75 12.03
C ASP A 291 16.51 -23.30 11.01
N SER A 292 15.95 -24.45 11.34
CA SER A 292 15.04 -25.25 10.51
C SER A 292 13.82 -24.50 9.93
N ASP A 293 13.63 -23.27 10.35
CA ASP A 293 12.52 -22.41 9.95
C ASP A 293 12.82 -21.50 8.75
N SER A 294 14.03 -21.52 8.19
CA SER A 294 14.40 -20.80 6.96
C SER A 294 13.71 -21.33 5.67
N TRP A 295 12.76 -22.24 5.82
CA TRP A 295 12.00 -22.81 4.70
C TRP A 295 11.23 -21.76 3.90
N PHE A 296 10.77 -20.69 4.53
CA PHE A 296 10.02 -19.60 3.90
C PHE A 296 10.91 -18.69 3.02
N LEU A 297 12.22 -18.66 3.22
CA LEU A 297 13.13 -17.94 2.32
C LEU A 297 13.15 -18.55 0.91
N ASN A 298 12.79 -19.82 0.79
CA ASN A 298 12.73 -20.55 -0.47
C ASN A 298 11.29 -20.92 -0.88
N TRP A 299 10.31 -20.56 -0.06
CA TRP A 299 8.91 -20.88 -0.21
C TRP A 299 8.05 -19.95 0.69
N PRO A 300 6.98 -19.31 0.24
CA PRO A 300 6.33 -19.45 -1.06
C PRO A 300 7.08 -18.77 -2.21
N ARG A 301 6.51 -18.76 -3.40
CA ARG A 301 6.97 -17.92 -4.49
C ARG A 301 6.04 -16.70 -4.62
N PRO A 302 6.58 -15.49 -4.83
CA PRO A 302 8.01 -15.14 -4.92
C PRO A 302 8.76 -15.35 -3.61
N ALA A 303 10.10 -15.44 -3.67
CA ALA A 303 10.93 -15.51 -2.47
C ALA A 303 10.81 -14.21 -1.66
N GLN A 304 10.93 -14.30 -0.33
CA GLN A 304 10.83 -13.14 0.55
C GLN A 304 12.21 -12.76 1.11
N TYR A 305 12.53 -11.47 1.13
CA TYR A 305 13.76 -10.93 1.69
C TYR A 305 13.46 -9.75 2.61
N MET A 306 14.11 -9.70 3.77
CA MET A 306 13.94 -8.62 4.74
C MET A 306 14.64 -7.35 4.26
N ARG A 307 13.99 -6.61 3.39
CA ARG A 307 14.36 -5.27 2.92
C ARG A 307 13.21 -4.65 2.13
N ASN A 308 13.19 -3.34 2.08
CA ASN A 308 12.29 -2.64 1.18
C ASN A 308 12.48 -3.14 -0.26
N ALA A 309 11.40 -3.20 -1.00
CA ALA A 309 11.42 -3.49 -2.43
C ALA A 309 10.92 -2.30 -3.23
N VAL A 310 11.70 -1.93 -4.24
CA VAL A 310 11.34 -0.89 -5.22
C VAL A 310 11.24 -1.56 -6.58
N TYR A 311 10.05 -1.63 -7.13
CA TYR A 311 9.73 -2.35 -8.35
C TYR A 311 9.54 -1.40 -9.50
N LEU A 312 10.52 -1.36 -10.39
CA LEU A 312 10.46 -0.59 -11.61
C LEU A 312 9.66 -1.33 -12.67
N ASN A 313 8.58 -0.73 -13.14
CA ASN A 313 7.70 -1.29 -14.16
C ASN A 313 8.40 -1.31 -15.52
N THR A 314 8.43 -2.46 -16.18
CA THR A 314 9.06 -2.61 -17.51
C THR A 314 8.06 -2.44 -18.67
N GLY A 315 6.77 -2.25 -18.36
CA GLY A 315 5.69 -2.23 -19.33
C GLY A 315 5.43 -3.58 -20.02
N THR A 316 5.97 -4.67 -19.47
CA THR A 316 5.79 -6.03 -20.02
C THR A 316 5.00 -6.96 -19.10
N GLY A 317 4.41 -6.41 -18.02
CA GLY A 317 3.78 -7.17 -16.95
C GLY A 317 4.78 -7.76 -15.94
N ARG A 318 6.03 -7.29 -15.98
CA ARG A 318 7.10 -7.67 -15.05
C ARG A 318 7.77 -6.43 -14.49
N PHE A 319 8.37 -6.58 -13.34
CA PHE A 319 9.10 -5.53 -12.64
C PHE A 319 10.57 -5.90 -12.44
N ASN A 320 11.44 -4.90 -12.49
CA ASN A 320 12.81 -5.00 -12.01
C ASN A 320 12.86 -4.48 -10.57
N GLU A 321 13.47 -5.22 -9.67
CA GLU A 321 13.66 -4.75 -8.30
C GLU A 321 14.96 -3.93 -8.23
N VAL A 322 14.86 -2.68 -7.77
CA VAL A 322 15.92 -1.68 -7.84
C VAL A 322 16.24 -0.99 -6.51
N ALA A 323 15.78 -1.53 -5.36
CA ALA A 323 15.94 -0.86 -4.06
C ALA A 323 17.40 -0.56 -3.69
N PHE A 324 18.35 -1.44 -4.01
CA PHE A 324 19.76 -1.16 -3.80
C PHE A 324 20.30 -0.11 -4.76
N LEU A 325 19.84 -0.09 -6.00
CA LEU A 325 20.25 0.90 -6.99
C LEU A 325 19.78 2.30 -6.59
N THR A 326 18.54 2.39 -6.10
CA THR A 326 17.95 3.66 -5.66
C THR A 326 18.45 4.15 -4.30
N GLY A 327 19.05 3.27 -3.48
CA GLY A 327 19.46 3.58 -2.11
C GLY A 327 18.31 3.45 -1.08
N LEU A 328 17.15 2.92 -1.47
CA LEU A 328 15.96 2.82 -0.61
C LEU A 328 15.79 1.45 0.07
N ALA A 329 16.79 0.56 0.00
CA ALA A 329 16.65 -0.83 0.45
C ALA A 329 16.48 -1.01 1.96
N ALA A 330 16.89 -0.04 2.79
CA ALA A 330 16.91 -0.18 4.24
C ALA A 330 16.61 1.16 4.94
N THR A 331 15.54 1.19 5.70
CA THR A 331 15.01 2.39 6.38
C THR A 331 14.55 2.11 7.81
N ASP A 332 15.16 1.11 8.45
CA ASP A 332 14.82 0.64 9.80
C ASP A 332 13.36 0.13 9.89
N TRP A 333 12.73 0.22 11.04
CA TRP A 333 11.34 -0.23 11.20
C TRP A 333 10.37 0.75 10.54
N THR A 334 10.00 0.45 9.32
CA THR A 334 9.20 1.31 8.44
C THR A 334 7.70 0.98 8.53
N TRP A 335 6.85 1.99 8.42
CA TRP A 335 5.39 1.83 8.36
C TRP A 335 4.81 2.38 7.07
N SER A 336 4.62 3.69 6.97
CA SER A 336 4.02 4.30 5.79
C SER A 336 5.07 4.77 4.81
N ILE A 337 4.82 4.54 3.53
CA ILE A 337 5.55 5.15 2.41
C ILE A 337 4.60 6.13 1.74
N LYS A 338 5.10 7.30 1.37
CA LYS A 338 4.38 8.27 0.57
C LYS A 338 5.30 8.84 -0.50
N PHE A 339 4.92 8.65 -1.75
CA PHE A 339 5.50 9.39 -2.85
C PHE A 339 4.77 10.72 -3.04
N GLY A 340 5.53 11.77 -3.33
CA GLY A 340 5.04 13.11 -3.63
C GLY A 340 6.20 14.01 -4.03
N ASP A 341 5.97 14.92 -4.94
CA ASP A 341 6.96 15.89 -5.40
C ASP A 341 7.02 17.06 -4.39
N LEU A 342 7.87 16.89 -3.36
CA LEU A 342 7.94 17.79 -2.20
C LEU A 342 8.71 19.08 -2.50
N ASP A 343 9.61 19.09 -3.47
CA ASP A 343 10.39 20.27 -3.86
C ASP A 343 9.95 20.89 -5.21
N CYS A 344 8.85 20.40 -5.76
CA CYS A 344 8.22 20.87 -6.99
C CYS A 344 9.15 20.83 -8.22
N ASP A 345 10.10 19.88 -8.27
CA ASP A 345 11.03 19.74 -9.40
C ASP A 345 10.48 18.86 -10.55
N GLY A 346 9.35 18.18 -10.33
CA GLY A 346 8.68 17.30 -11.28
C GLY A 346 8.98 15.81 -11.05
N ARG A 347 9.77 15.46 -10.06
CA ARG A 347 10.08 14.08 -9.68
C ARG A 347 9.40 13.72 -8.37
N GLU A 348 8.94 12.48 -8.27
CA GLU A 348 8.36 11.98 -7.02
C GLU A 348 9.46 11.68 -6.01
N ASP A 349 9.48 12.44 -4.92
CA ASP A 349 10.25 12.16 -3.71
C ASP A 349 9.57 11.12 -2.85
N VAL A 350 10.21 10.65 -1.79
CA VAL A 350 9.58 9.71 -0.87
C VAL A 350 9.76 10.10 0.59
N PHE A 351 8.66 10.10 1.33
CA PHE A 351 8.64 10.18 2.79
C PHE A 351 8.30 8.82 3.39
N ILE A 352 9.01 8.44 4.47
CA ILE A 352 8.86 7.15 5.12
C ILE A 352 8.75 7.35 6.63
N SER A 353 7.66 6.90 7.24
CA SER A 353 7.47 6.92 8.69
C SER A 353 8.06 5.68 9.34
N THR A 354 8.66 5.86 10.54
CA THR A 354 9.39 4.81 11.23
C THR A 354 9.10 4.78 12.74
N GLY A 355 9.56 3.73 13.39
CA GLY A 355 9.46 3.58 14.84
C GLY A 355 8.52 2.46 15.27
N MET A 356 8.57 2.09 16.55
CA MET A 356 7.72 1.05 17.12
C MET A 356 7.42 1.32 18.58
N SER A 357 6.26 0.90 19.04
CA SER A 357 5.82 1.06 20.44
C SER A 357 6.77 0.44 21.46
N ARG A 358 7.56 -0.55 21.07
CA ARG A 358 8.67 -1.17 21.83
C ARG A 358 9.68 -1.72 20.83
N ASP A 359 10.93 -1.87 21.26
CA ASP A 359 11.98 -2.50 20.47
C ASP A 359 11.89 -4.04 20.55
N TRP A 360 10.79 -4.58 19.99
CA TRP A 360 10.41 -5.99 20.07
C TRP A 360 11.44 -6.95 19.46
N PHE A 361 12.23 -6.49 18.50
CA PHE A 361 13.20 -7.32 17.80
C PHE A 361 14.64 -7.10 18.22
N ASN A 362 14.88 -6.32 19.24
CA ASN A 362 16.19 -6.17 19.83
C ASN A 362 16.65 -7.50 20.43
N SER A 363 17.70 -8.08 19.87
CA SER A 363 18.20 -9.41 20.22
C SER A 363 18.56 -9.54 21.71
N ASP A 364 19.13 -8.48 22.32
CA ASP A 364 19.47 -8.50 23.74
C ASP A 364 18.23 -8.45 24.64
N LEU A 365 17.23 -7.65 24.29
CA LEU A 365 15.96 -7.59 25.02
C LEU A 365 15.18 -8.90 24.89
N ARG A 366 15.16 -9.49 23.70
CA ARG A 366 14.53 -10.80 23.47
C ARG A 366 15.20 -11.92 24.29
N ASN A 367 16.52 -11.95 24.35
CA ASN A 367 17.25 -12.90 25.19
C ASN A 367 16.91 -12.73 26.69
N GLN A 368 16.74 -11.49 27.16
CA GLN A 368 16.31 -11.21 28.54
C GLN A 368 14.88 -11.69 28.79
N GLU A 369 13.95 -11.39 27.86
CA GLU A 369 12.56 -11.85 27.92
C GLU A 369 12.49 -13.37 28.00
N GLU A 370 13.18 -14.06 27.11
CA GLU A 370 13.21 -15.53 27.10
C GLU A 370 13.74 -16.14 28.41
N ALA A 371 14.78 -15.54 29.00
CA ALA A 371 15.28 -15.97 30.29
C ALA A 371 14.23 -15.77 31.41
N ILE A 372 13.46 -14.69 31.35
CA ILE A 372 12.34 -14.42 32.27
C ILE A 372 11.21 -15.43 32.05
N ILE A 373 10.82 -15.69 30.80
CA ILE A 373 9.79 -16.68 30.47
C ILE A 373 10.17 -18.06 31.00
N ARG A 374 11.41 -18.49 30.78
CA ARG A 374 11.92 -19.78 31.27
C ARG A 374 11.90 -19.89 32.81
N SER A 375 12.14 -18.79 33.51
CA SER A 375 12.23 -18.78 34.97
C SER A 375 10.94 -18.46 35.71
N ARG A 376 10.06 -17.64 35.10
CA ARG A 376 8.87 -17.05 35.75
C ARG A 376 7.57 -17.20 34.96
N GLY A 377 7.62 -17.82 33.77
CA GLY A 377 6.47 -18.05 32.91
C GLY A 377 6.11 -16.90 31.98
N GLN A 378 5.19 -17.17 31.06
CA GLN A 378 4.80 -16.29 29.94
C GLN A 378 4.30 -14.91 30.39
N ALA A 379 3.48 -14.86 31.44
CA ALA A 379 2.95 -13.60 31.97
C ALA A 379 4.06 -12.62 32.46
N ALA A 380 5.15 -13.18 33.03
CA ALA A 380 6.29 -12.36 33.45
C ALA A 380 7.10 -11.85 32.24
N GLY A 381 7.18 -12.64 31.17
CA GLY A 381 7.76 -12.21 29.90
C GLY A 381 6.98 -11.05 29.27
N GLN A 382 5.66 -11.15 29.23
CA GLN A 382 4.81 -10.06 28.74
C GLN A 382 4.97 -8.78 29.59
N ALA A 383 4.99 -8.92 30.92
CA ALA A 383 5.18 -7.80 31.83
C ALA A 383 6.55 -7.11 31.67
N PHE A 384 7.57 -7.82 31.20
CA PHE A 384 8.91 -7.28 30.94
C PHE A 384 8.89 -6.06 29.98
N TRP A 385 7.95 -6.07 29.03
CA TRP A 385 7.84 -5.01 28.03
C TRP A 385 7.13 -3.75 28.52
N ASN A 386 6.39 -3.82 29.63
CA ASN A 386 5.60 -2.69 30.13
C ASN A 386 6.47 -1.46 30.44
N ASP A 387 7.67 -1.69 30.98
CA ASP A 387 8.59 -0.62 31.38
C ASP A 387 9.63 -0.25 30.30
N LYS A 388 9.56 -0.88 29.14
CA LYS A 388 10.49 -0.57 28.05
C LYS A 388 10.07 0.70 27.33
N LYS A 389 11.07 1.50 26.93
CA LYS A 389 10.82 2.70 26.12
C LYS A 389 10.37 2.32 24.71
N PRO A 390 9.57 3.15 24.07
CA PRO A 390 9.33 3.05 22.64
C PRO A 390 10.65 3.09 21.84
N LEU A 391 10.67 2.42 20.71
CA LEU A 391 11.72 2.56 19.70
C LEU A 391 11.36 3.77 18.83
N ALA A 392 11.70 4.96 19.32
CA ALA A 392 11.58 6.17 18.52
C ALA A 392 12.73 6.21 17.50
N LEU A 393 12.41 6.39 16.25
CA LEU A 393 13.35 6.47 15.14
C LEU A 393 13.13 7.76 14.36
N LYS A 394 14.14 8.17 13.58
CA LYS A 394 14.02 9.29 12.66
C LYS A 394 13.21 8.85 11.44
N ASN A 395 12.21 9.64 11.09
CA ASN A 395 11.57 9.48 9.81
C ASN A 395 12.55 9.79 8.68
N TRP A 396 12.28 9.24 7.49
CA TRP A 396 13.12 9.41 6.32
C TRP A 396 12.40 10.26 5.28
N ALA A 397 13.12 11.19 4.68
CA ALA A 397 12.71 11.86 3.47
C ALA A 397 13.85 11.76 2.45
N PHE A 398 13.55 11.30 1.26
CA PHE A 398 14.53 11.14 0.20
C PHE A 398 14.10 11.96 -1.01
N ARG A 399 15.03 12.80 -1.47
CA ARG A 399 14.90 13.53 -2.71
C ARG A 399 15.23 12.66 -3.90
N ASN A 400 14.41 12.69 -4.93
CA ASN A 400 14.65 12.03 -6.20
C ASN A 400 15.56 12.90 -7.09
N GLU A 401 16.81 12.51 -7.24
CA GLU A 401 17.80 13.23 -8.06
C GLU A 401 17.71 12.90 -9.57
N GLY A 402 16.74 12.06 -9.96
CA GLY A 402 16.69 11.46 -11.29
C GLY A 402 17.63 10.26 -11.43
N ASP A 403 17.60 9.61 -12.60
CA ASP A 403 18.44 8.43 -12.91
C ASP A 403 18.37 7.32 -11.85
N LEU A 404 17.21 7.11 -11.22
CA LEU A 404 16.98 6.14 -10.13
C LEU A 404 17.90 6.37 -8.91
N LYS A 405 18.24 7.60 -8.60
CA LYS A 405 19.03 7.97 -7.42
C LYS A 405 18.19 8.76 -6.44
N PHE A 406 18.19 8.34 -5.20
CA PHE A 406 17.55 9.05 -4.10
C PHE A 406 18.60 9.45 -3.06
N SER A 407 18.56 10.70 -2.62
CA SER A 407 19.42 11.24 -1.58
C SER A 407 18.63 11.56 -0.32
N ASN A 408 19.18 11.26 0.85
CA ASN A 408 18.51 11.58 2.12
C ASN A 408 18.49 13.10 2.34
N ALA A 409 17.30 13.68 2.24
CA ALA A 409 17.02 15.10 2.45
C ALA A 409 16.35 15.39 3.80
N GLY A 410 16.06 14.37 4.62
CA GLY A 410 15.26 14.52 5.83
C GLY A 410 15.73 15.62 6.78
N LYS A 411 17.04 15.74 6.98
CA LYS A 411 17.60 16.80 7.82
C LYS A 411 17.45 18.18 7.20
N ASP A 412 17.71 18.30 5.91
CA ASP A 412 17.71 19.58 5.19
C ASP A 412 16.29 20.11 5.00
N TRP A 413 15.31 19.20 4.93
CA TRP A 413 13.88 19.51 4.84
C TRP A 413 13.19 19.61 6.20
N GLY A 414 13.88 19.32 7.32
CA GLY A 414 13.28 19.33 8.67
C GLY A 414 12.28 18.18 8.93
N LEU A 415 12.41 17.07 8.21
CA LEU A 415 11.50 15.92 8.26
C LEU A 415 12.12 14.70 8.98
N ASN A 416 13.13 14.89 9.84
CA ASN A 416 13.87 13.81 10.48
C ASN A 416 13.72 13.76 12.00
N GLU A 417 12.56 14.17 12.51
CA GLU A 417 12.26 14.08 13.96
C GLU A 417 12.18 12.62 14.42
N GLU A 418 12.64 12.37 15.65
CA GLU A 418 12.57 11.05 16.28
C GLU A 418 11.20 10.85 16.92
N SER A 419 10.45 9.88 16.40
CA SER A 419 9.10 9.58 16.88
C SER A 419 8.77 8.10 16.67
N VAL A 420 7.57 7.71 17.10
CA VAL A 420 6.95 6.45 16.69
C VAL A 420 5.83 6.81 15.74
N SER A 421 6.15 6.85 14.47
CA SER A 421 5.26 7.33 13.41
C SER A 421 4.64 6.17 12.65
N TYR A 422 3.34 6.23 12.42
CA TYR A 422 2.60 5.21 11.67
C TYR A 422 2.05 5.77 10.36
N GLY A 423 0.77 6.10 10.32
CA GLY A 423 0.12 6.60 9.13
C GLY A 423 0.55 8.04 8.80
N THR A 424 0.70 8.30 7.51
CA THR A 424 1.11 9.60 6.98
C THR A 424 0.18 10.01 5.85
N ALA A 425 -0.11 11.30 5.72
CA ALA A 425 -0.90 11.85 4.63
C ALA A 425 -0.26 13.12 4.07
N MET A 426 -0.34 13.28 2.76
CA MET A 426 0.13 14.45 2.01
C MET A 426 -1.05 15.17 1.37
N GLY A 427 -1.03 16.51 1.38
CA GLY A 427 -2.02 17.37 0.75
C GLY A 427 -1.61 18.84 0.84
N ASP A 428 -2.27 19.68 0.10
CA ASP A 428 -2.09 21.14 0.13
C ASP A 428 -3.03 21.71 1.21
N LEU A 429 -2.49 21.95 2.43
CA LEU A 429 -3.29 22.31 3.62
C LEU A 429 -3.49 23.82 3.79
N ASP A 430 -2.72 24.67 3.10
CA ASP A 430 -2.88 26.13 3.17
C ASP A 430 -3.23 26.78 1.83
N GLY A 431 -3.45 25.96 0.81
CA GLY A 431 -3.92 26.41 -0.50
C GLY A 431 -2.85 27.09 -1.35
N ASP A 432 -1.57 26.95 -0.98
CA ASP A 432 -0.47 27.57 -1.71
C ASP A 432 0.05 26.72 -2.88
N GLY A 433 -0.42 25.46 -2.96
CA GLY A 433 -0.26 24.53 -4.09
C GLY A 433 0.93 23.60 -3.98
N ASP A 434 1.72 23.61 -2.90
CA ASP A 434 2.72 22.59 -2.63
C ASP A 434 2.17 21.51 -1.66
N LEU A 435 2.94 20.46 -1.43
CA LEU A 435 2.50 19.34 -0.59
C LEU A 435 2.99 19.52 0.83
N ASP A 436 2.04 19.64 1.76
CA ASP A 436 2.24 19.55 3.18
C ASP A 436 2.12 18.10 3.67
N LEU A 437 2.53 17.85 4.92
CA LEU A 437 2.60 16.52 5.48
C LEU A 437 1.99 16.46 6.87
N ILE A 438 1.16 15.43 7.13
CA ILE A 438 0.70 15.07 8.47
C ILE A 438 1.18 13.65 8.81
N VAL A 439 1.79 13.51 9.98
CA VAL A 439 2.28 12.23 10.51
C VAL A 439 1.56 11.90 11.80
N ASN A 440 0.85 10.78 11.83
CA ASN A 440 0.15 10.32 13.04
C ASN A 440 1.10 9.50 13.90
N ASN A 441 1.37 9.98 15.11
CA ASN A 441 2.33 9.42 16.05
C ASN A 441 1.68 8.59 17.15
N PHE A 442 2.36 7.54 17.60
CA PHE A 442 1.95 6.72 18.71
C PHE A 442 2.39 7.33 20.04
N GLY A 443 1.43 7.62 20.91
CA GLY A 443 1.69 8.12 22.26
C GLY A 443 2.13 9.58 22.34
N SER A 444 2.09 10.33 21.23
CA SER A 444 2.34 11.76 21.16
C SER A 444 1.36 12.45 20.20
N ALA A 445 1.40 13.78 20.15
CA ALA A 445 0.63 14.55 19.19
C ALA A 445 1.08 14.21 17.75
N PRO A 446 0.19 14.33 16.76
CA PRO A 446 0.59 14.25 15.35
C PRO A 446 1.53 15.41 15.00
N ASP A 447 2.44 15.16 14.09
CA ASP A 447 3.25 16.23 13.49
C ASP A 447 2.56 16.76 12.25
N VAL A 448 2.53 18.08 12.12
CA VAL A 448 2.00 18.79 10.95
C VAL A 448 3.12 19.64 10.38
N TYR A 449 3.59 19.29 9.20
CA TYR A 449 4.68 19.98 8.52
C TYR A 449 4.13 20.83 7.40
N ARG A 450 4.37 22.13 7.49
CA ARG A 450 4.15 23.05 6.39
C ARG A 450 5.34 23.02 5.45
N ASN A 451 5.09 22.80 4.18
CA ASN A 451 6.09 23.01 3.15
C ASN A 451 6.23 24.53 2.92
N GLY A 452 7.44 25.04 2.97
CA GLY A 452 7.74 26.45 2.77
C GLY A 452 8.65 26.71 1.57
N LEU A 453 8.80 25.71 0.72
CA LEU A 453 9.63 25.78 -0.48
C LEU A 453 8.94 26.64 -1.55
N VAL A 454 9.47 27.82 -1.80
CA VAL A 454 8.90 28.82 -2.72
C VAL A 454 9.39 28.66 -4.15
N THR A 455 10.20 27.63 -4.46
CA THR A 455 10.88 27.48 -5.74
C THR A 455 10.27 26.37 -6.57
N GLY A 456 9.86 26.71 -7.78
CA GLY A 456 9.30 25.78 -8.77
C GLY A 456 7.88 26.13 -9.18
N GLY A 457 7.57 25.93 -10.46
CA GLY A 457 6.21 25.93 -10.94
C GLY A 457 5.47 24.72 -10.40
N ARG A 458 4.18 24.82 -10.15
CA ARG A 458 3.34 23.71 -9.68
C ARG A 458 1.94 23.81 -10.27
N LEU A 459 1.24 22.71 -10.29
CA LEU A 459 -0.14 22.62 -10.76
C LEU A 459 -0.83 21.47 -10.02
N SER A 460 -2.05 21.71 -9.58
CA SER A 460 -2.85 20.66 -8.95
C SER A 460 -4.16 20.44 -9.71
N LEU A 461 -4.63 19.18 -9.70
CA LEU A 461 -5.82 18.76 -10.43
C LEU A 461 -6.82 18.10 -9.47
N ARG A 462 -8.03 18.64 -9.42
CA ARG A 462 -9.20 17.99 -8.86
C ARG A 462 -10.00 17.41 -10.01
N LEU A 463 -10.14 16.09 -10.06
CA LEU A 463 -10.90 15.41 -11.11
C LEU A 463 -12.33 15.14 -10.61
N ARG A 464 -13.31 15.42 -11.46
CA ARG A 464 -14.72 15.09 -11.20
C ARG A 464 -15.19 14.06 -12.20
N GLY A 465 -15.46 12.86 -11.69
CA GLY A 465 -15.97 11.73 -12.45
C GLY A 465 -17.48 11.85 -12.72
N LYS A 466 -17.96 10.89 -13.45
CA LYS A 466 -19.40 10.67 -13.69
C LYS A 466 -19.89 9.46 -12.92
N ARG A 467 -21.20 9.32 -12.89
CA ARG A 467 -21.89 8.28 -12.13
C ARG A 467 -21.57 8.43 -10.63
N LYS A 468 -21.43 7.31 -9.91
CA LYS A 468 -21.16 7.33 -8.48
C LYS A 468 -19.68 7.44 -8.10
N ASN A 469 -18.78 7.27 -9.06
CA ASN A 469 -17.37 7.61 -8.84
C ASN A 469 -17.13 9.10 -9.12
N SER A 470 -17.73 9.95 -8.27
CA SER A 470 -17.76 11.40 -8.45
C SER A 470 -16.38 12.06 -8.34
N TRP A 471 -15.44 11.43 -7.66
CA TRP A 471 -14.06 11.88 -7.46
C TRP A 471 -13.06 11.22 -8.42
N ALA A 472 -13.55 10.46 -9.41
CA ALA A 472 -12.76 9.83 -10.45
C ALA A 472 -11.61 8.94 -9.92
N LEU A 473 -11.83 8.21 -8.81
CA LEU A 473 -10.83 7.26 -8.29
C LEU A 473 -10.47 6.23 -9.38
N GLY A 474 -9.18 5.96 -9.54
CA GLY A 474 -8.66 5.13 -10.62
C GLY A 474 -8.28 5.90 -11.88
N ALA A 475 -8.54 7.22 -11.94
CA ALA A 475 -8.06 8.05 -13.06
C ALA A 475 -6.53 8.10 -13.08
N THR A 476 -5.96 8.04 -14.28
CA THR A 476 -4.54 8.21 -14.51
C THR A 476 -4.29 9.46 -15.34
N VAL A 477 -3.32 10.26 -14.92
CA VAL A 477 -2.97 11.51 -15.60
C VAL A 477 -1.52 11.48 -16.04
N LEU A 478 -1.29 11.66 -17.33
CA LEU A 478 0.04 11.83 -17.90
C LEU A 478 0.19 13.28 -18.36
N MET A 479 1.17 13.95 -17.78
CA MET A 479 1.52 15.34 -18.10
C MET A 479 2.78 15.40 -18.94
N GLN A 480 2.80 16.28 -19.93
CA GLN A 480 3.96 16.56 -20.76
C GLN A 480 4.31 18.05 -20.65
N THR A 481 5.56 18.33 -20.37
CA THR A 481 6.13 19.66 -20.31
C THR A 481 7.23 19.82 -21.37
N GLY A 482 7.69 21.04 -21.63
CA GLY A 482 8.86 21.29 -22.50
C GLY A 482 10.20 21.27 -21.75
N HIS A 483 10.20 20.89 -20.47
CA HIS A 483 11.37 20.84 -19.58
C HIS A 483 11.50 19.46 -18.94
N GLU A 484 12.70 19.13 -18.51
CA GLU A 484 12.93 17.92 -17.72
C GLU A 484 12.34 18.05 -16.28
N PRO A 485 11.67 17.01 -15.80
CA PRO A 485 11.30 15.80 -16.53
C PRO A 485 10.18 16.11 -17.55
N MET A 486 10.33 15.60 -18.78
CA MET A 486 9.36 15.90 -19.86
C MET A 486 8.02 15.20 -19.69
N ILE A 487 7.98 14.12 -18.91
CA ILE A 487 6.81 13.29 -18.68
C ILE A 487 6.65 13.08 -17.18
N GLN A 488 5.43 13.17 -16.68
CA GLN A 488 5.07 12.82 -15.32
C GLN A 488 3.75 12.07 -15.36
N MET A 489 3.66 10.95 -14.66
CA MET A 489 2.43 10.18 -14.53
C MET A 489 1.98 10.14 -13.07
N ARG A 490 0.69 10.32 -12.84
CA ARG A 490 0.05 10.22 -11.51
C ARG A 490 -1.22 9.40 -11.63
N THR A 491 -1.56 8.69 -10.56
CA THR A 491 -2.85 8.00 -10.45
C THR A 491 -3.59 8.45 -9.20
N LEU A 492 -4.91 8.55 -9.31
CA LEU A 492 -5.77 8.92 -8.20
C LEU A 492 -6.26 7.67 -7.48
N THR A 493 -5.76 7.44 -6.27
CA THR A 493 -6.15 6.31 -5.42
C THR A 493 -6.67 6.80 -4.08
N ALA A 494 -7.70 6.15 -3.52
CA ALA A 494 -8.29 6.53 -2.25
C ALA A 494 -7.36 6.24 -1.07
N SER A 495 -6.64 5.11 -1.09
CA SER A 495 -5.82 4.64 0.02
C SER A 495 -4.38 4.42 -0.42
N ARG A 496 -3.42 4.91 0.38
CA ARG A 496 -1.98 4.84 0.11
C ARG A 496 -1.20 4.72 1.42
N GLY A 497 -0.03 4.09 1.38
CA GLY A 497 0.84 3.93 2.53
C GLY A 497 0.31 2.90 3.54
N PHE A 498 0.35 3.24 4.81
CA PHE A 498 -0.11 2.39 5.91
C PHE A 498 -1.25 3.08 6.69
N MET A 499 -2.43 2.46 6.71
CA MET A 499 -3.62 2.93 7.45
C MET A 499 -3.94 4.42 7.18
N SER A 500 -3.78 4.87 5.93
CA SER A 500 -3.85 6.29 5.60
C SER A 500 -4.32 6.56 4.18
N SER A 501 -4.82 7.78 3.94
CA SER A 501 -5.15 8.30 2.62
C SER A 501 -4.74 9.76 2.47
N ASN A 502 -4.34 10.13 1.26
CA ASN A 502 -4.05 11.52 0.91
C ASN A 502 -5.33 12.26 0.51
N ASP A 503 -5.24 13.57 0.32
CA ASP A 503 -6.29 14.33 -0.35
C ASP A 503 -6.50 13.83 -1.80
N ASN A 504 -7.74 13.91 -2.28
CA ASN A 504 -8.14 13.53 -3.64
C ASN A 504 -7.70 14.60 -4.67
N LEU A 505 -6.45 15.02 -4.57
CA LEU A 505 -5.81 16.03 -5.41
C LEU A 505 -4.54 15.44 -6.05
N LEU A 506 -4.40 15.57 -7.37
CA LEU A 506 -3.16 15.23 -8.05
C LEU A 506 -2.25 16.45 -8.11
N HIS A 507 -1.08 16.34 -7.52
CA HIS A 507 -0.06 17.38 -7.51
C HIS A 507 1.02 17.10 -8.56
N PHE A 508 1.49 18.14 -9.23
CA PHE A 508 2.56 18.11 -10.20
C PHE A 508 3.50 19.29 -9.97
N GLY A 509 4.72 19.03 -9.55
CA GLY A 509 5.80 20.01 -9.65
C GLY A 509 6.21 20.19 -11.11
N LEU A 510 6.59 21.38 -11.48
CA LEU A 510 6.87 21.75 -12.86
C LEU A 510 8.26 22.38 -13.04
N GLY A 511 9.02 22.50 -11.93
CA GLY A 511 10.33 23.11 -11.96
C GLY A 511 10.31 24.48 -12.64
N GLU A 512 11.08 24.62 -13.69
CA GLU A 512 11.17 25.88 -14.48
C GLU A 512 10.17 25.98 -15.65
N ALA A 513 9.34 24.95 -15.86
CA ALA A 513 8.36 24.96 -16.94
C ALA A 513 7.35 26.11 -16.76
N LYS A 514 7.04 26.80 -17.85
CA LYS A 514 6.11 27.95 -17.85
C LYS A 514 4.69 27.58 -18.26
N LYS A 515 4.50 26.39 -18.79
CA LYS A 515 3.20 25.87 -19.22
C LYS A 515 3.24 24.35 -19.32
N VAL A 516 2.08 23.76 -19.22
CA VAL A 516 1.87 22.34 -19.55
C VAL A 516 1.52 22.25 -21.03
N GLU A 517 2.32 21.55 -21.81
CA GLU A 517 2.11 21.40 -23.26
C GLU A 517 0.91 20.51 -23.54
N LYS A 518 0.81 19.41 -22.79
CA LYS A 518 -0.25 18.41 -22.96
C LYS A 518 -0.54 17.71 -21.65
N LEU A 519 -1.82 17.58 -21.33
CA LEU A 519 -2.35 16.79 -20.24
C LEU A 519 -3.25 15.70 -20.82
N ILE A 520 -3.00 14.47 -20.48
CA ILE A 520 -3.77 13.31 -20.91
C ILE A 520 -4.40 12.70 -19.66
N ILE A 521 -5.72 12.60 -19.62
CA ILE A 521 -6.47 11.98 -18.54
C ILE A 521 -7.12 10.71 -19.09
N ASP A 522 -6.75 9.57 -18.55
CA ASP A 522 -7.47 8.30 -18.74
C ASP A 522 -8.47 8.15 -17.60
N TRP A 523 -9.75 8.23 -17.94
CA TRP A 523 -10.86 8.21 -16.99
C TRP A 523 -11.24 6.78 -16.58
N PRO A 524 -11.67 6.56 -15.33
CA PRO A 524 -12.25 5.28 -14.90
C PRO A 524 -13.43 4.89 -15.80
N GLY A 525 -13.58 3.60 -16.08
CA GLY A 525 -14.61 3.12 -17.01
C GLY A 525 -14.33 3.39 -18.48
N GLY A 526 -13.13 3.93 -18.79
CA GLY A 526 -12.58 4.06 -20.13
C GLY A 526 -12.77 5.44 -20.77
N GLY A 527 -11.93 5.67 -21.77
CA GLY A 527 -11.90 6.91 -22.54
C GLY A 527 -10.83 7.89 -22.07
N ARG A 528 -10.31 8.65 -23.03
CA ARG A 528 -9.20 9.58 -22.85
C ARG A 528 -9.60 11.00 -23.16
N GLN A 529 -9.28 11.94 -22.28
CA GLN A 529 -9.38 13.37 -22.50
C GLN A 529 -7.99 13.97 -22.70
N ILE A 530 -7.86 14.90 -23.63
CA ILE A 530 -6.60 15.59 -23.91
C ILE A 530 -6.81 17.07 -23.80
N LEU A 531 -6.05 17.72 -22.92
CA LEU A 531 -6.02 19.17 -22.73
C LEU A 531 -4.64 19.70 -23.13
N LYS A 532 -4.55 20.97 -23.50
CA LYS A 532 -3.29 21.60 -23.92
C LYS A 532 -3.20 23.01 -23.39
N GLY A 533 -1.96 23.47 -23.14
CA GLY A 533 -1.68 24.85 -22.84
C GLY A 533 -2.19 25.31 -21.49
N LEU A 534 -2.18 24.44 -20.47
CA LEU A 534 -2.54 24.82 -19.09
C LEU A 534 -1.46 25.71 -18.49
N GLU A 535 -1.90 26.73 -17.75
CA GLU A 535 -1.00 27.65 -17.04
C GLU A 535 -0.49 27.05 -15.74
N VAL A 536 0.72 27.41 -15.37
CA VAL A 536 1.39 27.03 -14.14
C VAL A 536 0.86 27.86 -12.95
N GLY A 537 0.91 27.33 -11.74
CA GLY A 537 0.49 28.01 -10.52
C GLY A 537 -1.03 28.00 -10.32
N MET A 538 -1.72 27.05 -10.92
CA MET A 538 -3.17 26.96 -10.87
C MET A 538 -3.65 25.63 -10.30
N ARG A 539 -4.75 25.65 -9.55
CA ARG A 539 -5.56 24.48 -9.24
C ARG A 539 -6.70 24.39 -10.27
N TYR A 540 -6.74 23.30 -11.02
CA TYR A 540 -7.78 23.04 -12.01
C TYR A 540 -8.78 22.01 -11.50
N THR A 541 -10.06 22.31 -11.62
CA THR A 541 -11.12 21.31 -11.52
C THR A 541 -11.52 20.88 -12.93
N ILE A 542 -11.38 19.59 -13.24
CA ILE A 542 -11.62 19.04 -14.57
C ILE A 542 -12.73 18.00 -14.48
N ASP A 543 -13.84 18.28 -15.17
CA ASP A 543 -14.96 17.36 -15.24
C ASP A 543 -14.75 16.33 -16.35
N GLN A 544 -15.12 15.07 -16.08
CA GLN A 544 -15.16 14.01 -17.09
C GLN A 544 -16.14 14.40 -18.21
N PRO A 545 -15.71 14.48 -19.46
CA PRO A 545 -16.59 14.88 -20.56
C PRO A 545 -17.58 13.78 -20.94
N GLU A 546 -18.57 14.11 -21.79
CA GLU A 546 -19.45 13.11 -22.38
C GLU A 546 -18.64 12.07 -23.20
N ALA A 547 -19.08 10.80 -23.17
CA ALA A 547 -18.37 9.70 -23.85
C ALA A 547 -18.08 9.98 -25.34
N SER A 548 -18.95 10.73 -26.02
CA SER A 548 -18.77 11.15 -27.41
C SER A 548 -17.59 12.09 -27.64
N LYS A 549 -17.07 12.72 -26.58
CA LYS A 549 -15.91 13.64 -26.61
C LYS A 549 -14.61 12.96 -26.18
N LEU A 550 -14.69 11.72 -25.70
CA LEU A 550 -13.51 10.96 -25.29
C LEU A 550 -12.85 10.30 -26.50
N VAL A 551 -11.55 10.29 -26.51
CA VAL A 551 -10.74 9.54 -27.48
C VAL A 551 -10.62 8.11 -26.97
N LYS A 552 -10.77 7.14 -27.85
CA LYS A 552 -10.52 5.74 -27.48
C LYS A 552 -9.04 5.56 -27.14
N LYS A 553 -8.75 4.96 -25.98
CA LYS A 553 -7.38 4.57 -25.63
C LYS A 553 -6.95 3.52 -26.65
N GLU A 554 -5.97 3.83 -27.49
CA GLU A 554 -5.38 2.82 -28.37
C GLU A 554 -4.40 2.00 -27.54
N ASN A 555 -4.67 0.72 -27.40
CA ASN A 555 -3.70 -0.23 -26.83
C ASN A 555 -2.60 -0.46 -27.87
N SER A 556 -1.70 0.51 -28.03
CA SER A 556 -0.69 0.53 -29.08
C SER A 556 0.64 -0.07 -28.67
N ARG A 557 0.69 -0.95 -27.69
CA ARG A 557 1.89 -1.75 -27.45
C ARG A 557 1.81 -3.05 -28.26
N GLY A 558 1.95 -2.92 -29.59
CA GLY A 558 2.41 -4.03 -30.40
C GLY A 558 3.79 -4.45 -29.85
N THR A 559 3.94 -5.72 -29.48
CA THR A 559 5.25 -6.21 -29.05
C THR A 559 6.27 -5.97 -30.16
N MET A 560 7.41 -5.35 -29.83
CA MET A 560 8.52 -5.16 -30.78
C MET A 560 8.95 -6.50 -31.42
N PHE A 561 8.75 -7.59 -30.66
CA PHE A 561 9.05 -8.95 -31.10
C PHE A 561 7.79 -9.79 -31.15
N VAL A 562 7.58 -10.48 -32.25
CA VAL A 562 6.50 -11.46 -32.41
C VAL A 562 7.11 -12.86 -32.41
N ARG A 563 6.52 -13.76 -31.62
CA ARG A 563 6.97 -15.15 -31.54
C ARG A 563 6.88 -15.81 -32.94
N SER A 564 8.04 -16.18 -33.48
CA SER A 564 8.11 -16.93 -34.74
C SER A 564 8.08 -18.43 -34.48
N THR A 565 7.32 -19.13 -35.27
CA THR A 565 7.28 -20.61 -35.27
C THR A 565 8.23 -21.23 -36.30
N MET A 566 9.05 -20.42 -36.98
CA MET A 566 9.95 -20.91 -38.07
C MET A 566 10.90 -22.03 -37.60
N LEU A 567 11.26 -22.06 -36.32
CA LEU A 567 12.12 -23.09 -35.73
C LEU A 567 11.36 -24.03 -34.78
N ALA A 568 10.03 -24.12 -34.87
CA ALA A 568 9.20 -24.92 -33.96
C ALA A 568 9.59 -26.41 -33.89
N GLY A 569 10.26 -26.95 -34.95
CA GLY A 569 10.78 -28.30 -34.98
C GLY A 569 12.24 -28.44 -34.56
N ALA A 570 12.95 -27.33 -34.35
CA ALA A 570 14.35 -27.39 -33.94
C ALA A 570 14.44 -27.73 -32.45
N ARG A 571 15.12 -28.80 -32.12
CA ARG A 571 15.40 -29.20 -30.73
C ARG A 571 16.91 -29.35 -30.58
N ALA A 572 17.46 -28.70 -29.55
CA ALA A 572 18.82 -28.99 -29.13
C ALA A 572 18.87 -30.45 -28.59
N LYS A 573 19.87 -31.19 -29.03
CA LYS A 573 20.18 -32.49 -28.47
C LYS A 573 21.38 -32.33 -27.53
N GLU A 574 21.15 -32.48 -26.25
CA GLU A 574 22.24 -32.52 -25.30
C GLU A 574 22.77 -33.94 -25.16
N GLY A 575 24.09 -34.09 -25.21
CA GLY A 575 24.80 -35.31 -24.85
C GLY A 575 25.17 -35.29 -23.37
N TYR A 576 25.33 -36.45 -22.77
CA TYR A 576 25.88 -36.53 -21.42
C TYR A 576 27.31 -36.02 -21.41
N PHE A 577 27.57 -34.99 -20.61
CA PHE A 577 28.91 -34.47 -20.38
C PHE A 577 29.05 -34.15 -18.87
N ASN A 578 30.11 -34.62 -18.25
CA ASN A 578 30.37 -34.41 -16.85
C ASN A 578 31.54 -33.41 -16.68
N ASP A 579 31.24 -32.15 -16.46
CA ASP A 579 32.24 -31.11 -16.25
C ASP A 579 33.20 -31.41 -15.09
N PHE A 580 32.70 -32.06 -14.04
CA PHE A 580 33.49 -32.39 -12.86
C PHE A 580 34.56 -33.47 -13.10
N GLU A 581 34.44 -34.27 -14.14
CA GLU A 581 35.48 -35.23 -14.56
C GLU A 581 36.71 -34.50 -15.16
N ARG A 582 36.49 -33.33 -15.75
CA ARG A 582 37.57 -32.49 -16.30
C ARG A 582 38.06 -31.40 -15.38
N GLN A 583 37.17 -30.87 -14.57
CA GLN A 583 37.44 -29.80 -13.62
C GLN A 583 36.73 -30.07 -12.29
N PRO A 584 37.29 -30.88 -11.43
CA PRO A 584 36.63 -31.35 -10.17
C PRO A 584 36.30 -30.23 -9.18
N LEU A 585 36.92 -29.07 -9.32
CA LEU A 585 36.73 -27.90 -8.42
C LEU A 585 35.74 -26.86 -8.97
N LEU A 586 35.02 -27.14 -10.05
CA LEU A 586 33.96 -26.24 -10.51
C LEU A 586 32.85 -26.13 -9.46
N PRO A 587 32.40 -24.92 -9.13
CA PRO A 587 31.31 -24.73 -8.17
C PRO A 587 29.96 -25.18 -8.69
N THR A 588 29.76 -25.16 -10.02
CA THR A 588 28.51 -25.55 -10.69
C THR A 588 28.80 -26.25 -12.02
N LYS A 589 27.83 -27.07 -12.44
CA LYS A 589 27.88 -27.77 -13.73
C LYS A 589 27.40 -26.83 -14.85
N HIS A 590 28.25 -26.58 -15.85
CA HIS A 590 27.93 -25.65 -16.94
C HIS A 590 27.42 -26.34 -18.21
N SER A 591 27.83 -27.57 -18.46
CA SER A 591 27.50 -28.31 -19.69
C SER A 591 26.04 -28.74 -19.84
N GLN A 592 25.20 -28.55 -18.83
CA GLN A 592 23.78 -28.92 -18.83
C GLN A 592 22.85 -27.72 -18.61
N MET A 593 23.33 -26.51 -18.78
CA MET A 593 22.49 -25.31 -18.66
C MET A 593 21.59 -25.06 -19.88
N GLY A 594 21.66 -25.93 -20.88
CA GLY A 594 20.95 -25.75 -22.15
C GLY A 594 21.60 -24.68 -23.05
N PRO A 595 21.21 -24.62 -24.31
CA PRO A 595 21.54 -23.45 -25.13
C PRO A 595 20.83 -22.24 -24.57
N GLY A 596 21.61 -21.21 -24.21
CA GLY A 596 21.12 -19.95 -23.66
C GLY A 596 20.10 -19.25 -24.55
#